data_b3261fa7602ccf8710e251c025d0e60a
#
_entry.id   b3261fa7602ccf8710e251c025d0e60a
#
_cell.length_a   1.000
_cell.length_b   1.000
_cell.length_c   1.000
_cell.angle_alpha   90.00
_cell.angle_beta   90.00
_cell.angle_gamma   90.00
#
_symmetry.space_group_name_H-M   'P 1'
#
loop_
_entity.id
_entity.type
_entity.pdbx_description
1 polymer ?
#
loop_
_entity_poly.entity_id
_entity_poly.type
_entity_poly.pdbx_seq_one_letter_code
_entity_poly.pdbx_strand_id
1 'polypeptide(L)'
;MNNKKKIVIVGATSAIAEHCARLWLEKQPADLTLVGRDAQRIERVATDLKVRSPESEIRTVQAEFLDPEAIKVTVENIVQSGDVDVVLIAHGSLPDQADCQDDLTACREALDINGISPVLYAEAFAKRMAKANHGTIALIGSVAGDRGRKSNYVYGAAKGLVTRYAQGLQHRFAGTGVKVVLIKPGPTDTPMTAHLKGKGAKLASVESVAKQIVEGVETGKPVIYAPGKWWLIMMVIRHLPAFVFNKMNI
;
A
#
# COMPACT_ATOMS: atom_id res chain seq x y z
N MET A 1 5.41 31.25 -5.41
CA MET A 1 6.23 30.04 -5.42
C MET A 1 5.27 28.89 -5.66
N ASN A 2 5.42 28.14 -6.75
CA ASN A 2 4.56 26.99 -7.03
C ASN A 2 4.96 25.88 -6.06
N ASN A 3 4.15 25.65 -5.01
CA ASN A 3 4.46 24.68 -3.97
C ASN A 3 4.23 23.29 -4.58
N LYS A 4 5.33 22.57 -4.91
CA LYS A 4 5.24 21.21 -5.46
C LYS A 4 4.57 20.30 -4.45
N LYS A 5 3.74 19.39 -4.96
CA LYS A 5 3.08 18.37 -4.14
C LYS A 5 4.11 17.46 -3.49
N LYS A 6 4.05 17.30 -2.15
CA LYS A 6 4.95 16.42 -1.40
C LYS A 6 4.33 15.04 -1.26
N ILE A 7 4.96 14.03 -1.86
CA ILE A 7 4.50 12.66 -1.88
C ILE A 7 5.54 11.76 -1.21
N VAL A 8 5.11 10.98 -0.24
CA VAL A 8 5.94 9.96 0.41
C VAL A 8 5.47 8.57 -0.01
N ILE A 9 6.40 7.71 -0.39
CA ILE A 9 6.10 6.34 -0.79
C ILE A 9 6.88 5.36 0.10
N VAL A 10 6.19 4.71 1.03
CA VAL A 10 6.76 3.69 1.90
C VAL A 10 6.64 2.33 1.21
N GLY A 11 7.77 1.68 0.93
CA GLY A 11 7.84 0.51 0.07
C GLY A 11 7.96 0.88 -1.41
N ALA A 12 8.81 1.87 -1.70
CA ALA A 12 8.97 2.46 -3.03
C ALA A 12 9.45 1.48 -4.13
N THR A 13 9.99 0.33 -3.75
CA THR A 13 10.39 -0.75 -4.69
C THR A 13 9.26 -1.72 -5.05
N SER A 14 8.03 -1.46 -4.60
CA SER A 14 6.84 -2.17 -5.05
C SER A 14 6.49 -1.76 -6.49
N ALA A 15 6.27 -2.72 -7.38
CA ALA A 15 5.92 -2.43 -8.77
C ALA A 15 4.68 -1.52 -8.89
N ILE A 16 3.67 -1.73 -8.04
CA ILE A 16 2.49 -0.85 -7.99
C ILE A 16 2.90 0.58 -7.58
N ALA A 17 3.77 0.70 -6.58
CA ALA A 17 4.21 2.01 -6.09
C ALA A 17 5.06 2.76 -7.11
N GLU A 18 5.97 2.07 -7.81
CA GLU A 18 6.76 2.66 -8.91
C GLU A 18 5.87 3.23 -10.01
N HIS A 19 4.85 2.46 -10.44
CA HIS A 19 3.92 2.93 -11.46
C HIS A 19 3.05 4.11 -10.97
N CYS A 20 2.64 4.11 -9.70
CA CYS A 20 1.97 5.27 -9.11
C CYS A 20 2.88 6.52 -9.11
N ALA A 21 4.16 6.36 -8.74
CA ALA A 21 5.13 7.45 -8.75
C ALA A 21 5.29 8.05 -10.16
N ARG A 22 5.47 7.21 -11.19
CA ARG A 22 5.55 7.64 -12.60
C ARG A 22 4.31 8.43 -13.02
N LEU A 23 3.11 7.93 -12.72
CA LEU A 23 1.85 8.60 -13.06
C LEU A 23 1.66 9.94 -12.34
N TRP A 24 2.10 10.08 -11.10
CA TRP A 24 2.08 11.38 -10.43
C TRP A 24 3.02 12.37 -11.07
N LEU A 25 4.24 11.95 -11.45
CA LEU A 25 5.23 12.80 -12.10
C LEU A 25 4.88 13.15 -13.55
N GLU A 26 4.17 12.29 -14.28
CA GLU A 26 3.61 12.58 -15.61
C GLU A 26 2.56 13.70 -15.58
N LYS A 27 1.82 13.81 -14.47
CA LYS A 27 0.80 14.86 -14.32
C LYS A 27 1.41 16.23 -14.02
N GLN A 28 2.37 16.28 -13.12
CA GLN A 28 3.08 17.49 -12.72
C GLN A 28 4.34 17.17 -11.90
N PRO A 29 5.37 18.01 -11.95
CA PRO A 29 6.52 17.87 -11.06
C PRO A 29 6.12 17.87 -9.59
N ALA A 30 6.75 17.00 -8.79
CA ALA A 30 6.45 16.83 -7.38
C ALA A 30 7.74 16.59 -6.57
N ASP A 31 7.64 16.75 -5.25
CA ASP A 31 8.70 16.36 -4.31
C ASP A 31 8.38 14.96 -3.78
N LEU A 32 9.15 13.96 -4.23
CA LEU A 32 8.98 12.56 -3.82
C LEU A 32 10.01 12.15 -2.79
N THR A 33 9.56 11.51 -1.71
CA THR A 33 10.41 10.78 -0.78
C THR A 33 10.13 9.28 -0.91
N LEU A 34 11.14 8.54 -1.35
CA LEU A 34 11.08 7.10 -1.58
C LEU A 34 11.69 6.37 -0.38
N VAL A 35 10.86 5.65 0.38
CA VAL A 35 11.26 4.92 1.58
C VAL A 35 11.31 3.41 1.29
N GLY A 36 12.39 2.74 1.67
CA GLY A 36 12.55 1.30 1.50
C GLY A 36 13.70 0.72 2.32
N ARG A 37 13.80 -0.59 2.36
CA ARG A 37 14.85 -1.31 3.13
C ARG A 37 16.18 -1.44 2.39
N ASP A 38 16.13 -1.54 1.08
CA ASP A 38 17.29 -1.74 0.21
C ASP A 38 17.64 -0.43 -0.51
N ALA A 39 18.71 0.22 -0.06
CA ALA A 39 19.16 1.50 -0.57
C ALA A 39 19.48 1.46 -2.08
N GLN A 40 20.06 0.37 -2.58
CA GLN A 40 20.42 0.26 -4.00
C GLN A 40 19.18 0.14 -4.88
N ARG A 41 18.16 -0.61 -4.42
CA ARG A 41 16.91 -0.74 -5.16
C ARG A 41 16.11 0.57 -5.17
N ILE A 42 16.09 1.29 -4.05
CA ILE A 42 15.42 2.60 -3.98
C ILE A 42 16.11 3.59 -4.92
N GLU A 43 17.45 3.62 -4.92
CA GLU A 43 18.21 4.56 -5.78
C GLU A 43 18.02 4.27 -7.27
N ARG A 44 17.87 3.00 -7.67
CA ARG A 44 17.49 2.65 -9.05
C ARG A 44 16.13 3.25 -9.43
N VAL A 45 15.13 3.14 -8.54
CA VAL A 45 13.81 3.75 -8.75
C VAL A 45 13.93 5.27 -8.82
N ALA A 46 14.68 5.90 -7.93
CA ALA A 46 14.90 7.33 -7.92
C ALA A 46 15.55 7.82 -9.22
N THR A 47 16.53 7.08 -9.73
CA THR A 47 17.23 7.40 -10.99
C THR A 47 16.25 7.36 -12.18
N ASP A 48 15.42 6.31 -12.30
CA ASP A 48 14.39 6.25 -13.36
C ASP A 48 13.42 7.44 -13.28
N LEU A 49 12.97 7.78 -12.07
CA LEU A 49 12.03 8.87 -11.87
C LEU A 49 12.66 10.26 -12.14
N LYS A 50 13.93 10.48 -11.78
CA LYS A 50 14.67 11.72 -12.09
C LYS A 50 14.80 11.95 -13.59
N VAL A 51 15.06 10.88 -14.36
CA VAL A 51 15.12 10.96 -15.83
C VAL A 51 13.77 11.34 -16.42
N ARG A 52 12.66 10.82 -15.86
CA ARG A 52 11.30 11.08 -16.35
C ARG A 52 10.79 12.49 -16.01
N SER A 53 11.21 13.03 -14.87
CA SER A 53 10.79 14.34 -14.39
C SER A 53 11.96 15.09 -13.76
N PRO A 54 12.83 15.70 -14.59
CA PRO A 54 14.03 16.42 -14.12
C PRO A 54 13.74 17.59 -13.17
N GLU A 55 12.54 18.17 -13.28
CA GLU A 55 12.10 19.27 -12.42
C GLU A 55 11.63 18.81 -11.04
N SER A 56 11.42 17.51 -10.83
CA SER A 56 10.99 16.95 -9.57
C SER A 56 12.17 16.76 -8.62
N GLU A 57 11.92 16.97 -7.33
CA GLU A 57 12.88 16.63 -6.29
C GLU A 57 12.61 15.21 -5.78
N ILE A 58 13.57 14.31 -5.93
CA ILE A 58 13.42 12.92 -5.54
C ILE A 58 14.49 12.54 -4.52
N ARG A 59 14.05 12.24 -3.31
CA ARG A 59 14.89 11.83 -2.18
C ARG A 59 14.68 10.36 -1.87
N THR A 60 15.73 9.70 -1.42
CA THR A 60 15.70 8.30 -0.96
C THR A 60 15.94 8.24 0.54
N VAL A 61 15.23 7.35 1.21
CA VAL A 61 15.37 7.09 2.65
C VAL A 61 15.41 5.58 2.87
N GLN A 62 16.56 5.09 3.33
CA GLN A 62 16.65 3.72 3.83
C GLN A 62 16.04 3.68 5.24
N ALA A 63 15.15 2.73 5.50
CA ALA A 63 14.44 2.64 6.78
C ALA A 63 14.16 1.20 7.20
N GLU A 64 14.12 1.00 8.51
CA GLU A 64 13.58 -0.20 9.12
C GLU A 64 12.05 -0.20 9.10
N PHE A 65 11.46 -1.39 8.92
CA PHE A 65 10.01 -1.49 8.75
C PHE A 65 9.29 -2.17 9.91
N LEU A 66 10.01 -2.73 10.87
CA LEU A 66 9.42 -3.51 11.95
C LEU A 66 9.64 -2.89 13.33
N ASP A 67 10.65 -2.05 13.49
CA ASP A 67 10.92 -1.35 14.76
C ASP A 67 10.09 -0.07 14.87
N PRO A 68 9.19 0.04 15.87
CA PRO A 68 8.33 1.20 16.06
C PRO A 68 9.09 2.52 16.26
N GLU A 69 10.21 2.50 16.99
CA GLU A 69 10.98 3.75 17.23
C GLU A 69 11.71 4.18 15.96
N ALA A 70 12.28 3.25 15.18
CA ALA A 70 12.89 3.56 13.90
C ALA A 70 11.85 4.12 12.90
N ILE A 71 10.64 3.55 12.86
CA ILE A 71 9.53 4.07 12.06
C ILE A 71 9.18 5.50 12.46
N LYS A 72 9.04 5.76 13.75
CA LYS A 72 8.74 7.10 14.30
C LYS A 72 9.79 8.10 13.90
N VAL A 73 11.08 7.80 14.11
CA VAL A 73 12.22 8.66 13.75
C VAL A 73 12.23 8.93 12.23
N THR A 74 12.04 7.89 11.42
CA THR A 74 11.95 8.01 9.96
C THR A 74 10.86 9.00 9.54
N VAL A 75 9.64 8.85 10.07
CA VAL A 75 8.52 9.75 9.74
C VAL A 75 8.78 11.17 10.26
N GLU A 76 9.33 11.32 11.45
CA GLU A 76 9.67 12.63 12.01
C GLU A 76 10.69 13.37 11.13
N ASN A 77 11.72 12.69 10.66
CA ASN A 77 12.72 13.28 9.77
C ASN A 77 12.11 13.70 8.41
N ILE A 78 11.23 12.86 7.84
CA ILE A 78 10.57 13.17 6.57
C ILE A 78 9.71 14.45 6.70
N VAL A 79 8.93 14.56 7.76
CA VAL A 79 7.99 15.70 7.94
C VAL A 79 8.67 16.98 8.40
N GLN A 80 9.95 16.96 8.81
CA GLN A 80 10.72 18.18 9.11
C GLN A 80 10.85 19.09 7.88
N SER A 81 10.83 18.53 6.67
CA SER A 81 10.89 19.30 5.42
C SER A 81 9.55 19.98 5.04
N GLY A 82 8.51 19.82 5.85
CA GLY A 82 7.18 20.39 5.70
C GLY A 82 6.07 19.34 5.58
N ASP A 83 4.83 19.80 5.48
CA ASP A 83 3.66 18.96 5.46
C ASP A 83 3.65 18.04 4.23
N VAL A 84 3.12 16.82 4.40
CA VAL A 84 3.02 15.78 3.36
C VAL A 84 1.61 15.79 2.81
N ASP A 85 1.48 15.95 1.47
CA ASP A 85 0.18 15.93 0.78
C ASP A 85 -0.35 14.51 0.60
N VAL A 86 0.53 13.56 0.31
CA VAL A 86 0.15 12.15 0.11
C VAL A 86 1.22 11.24 0.72
N VAL A 87 0.80 10.28 1.50
CA VAL A 87 1.63 9.10 1.82
C VAL A 87 0.99 7.84 1.23
N LEU A 88 1.74 7.11 0.40
CA LEU A 88 1.38 5.80 -0.10
C LEU A 88 2.17 4.72 0.66
N ILE A 89 1.48 3.89 1.42
CA ILE A 89 2.06 2.77 2.16
C ILE A 89 1.83 1.50 1.34
N ALA A 90 2.90 1.01 0.68
CA ALA A 90 2.83 0.01 -0.39
C ALA A 90 3.73 -1.21 -0.18
N HIS A 91 4.39 -1.33 0.97
CA HIS A 91 5.24 -2.47 1.27
C HIS A 91 4.43 -3.70 1.69
N GLY A 92 5.05 -4.86 1.55
CA GLY A 92 4.51 -6.15 1.90
C GLY A 92 5.20 -7.26 1.13
N SER A 93 4.83 -8.49 1.46
CA SER A 93 5.27 -9.72 0.80
C SER A 93 4.07 -10.62 0.56
N LEU A 94 4.22 -11.63 -0.28
CA LEU A 94 3.24 -12.70 -0.42
C LEU A 94 3.91 -14.00 0.03
N PRO A 95 3.78 -14.37 1.32
CA PRO A 95 4.37 -15.59 1.85
C PRO A 95 3.69 -16.83 1.27
N ASP A 96 4.41 -17.93 1.19
CA ASP A 96 3.78 -19.23 0.97
C ASP A 96 2.97 -19.59 2.21
N GLN A 97 1.75 -20.08 2.00
CA GLN A 97 0.86 -20.44 3.11
C GLN A 97 1.35 -21.70 3.83
N ALA A 98 1.99 -22.65 3.12
CA ALA A 98 2.54 -23.85 3.73
C ALA A 98 3.71 -23.51 4.66
N ASP A 99 4.62 -22.63 4.21
CA ASP A 99 5.71 -22.16 5.07
C ASP A 99 5.19 -21.54 6.37
N CYS A 100 4.13 -20.73 6.27
CA CYS A 100 3.51 -20.12 7.47
C CYS A 100 2.80 -21.14 8.38
N GLN A 101 2.43 -22.31 7.88
CA GLN A 101 1.85 -23.39 8.69
C GLN A 101 2.92 -24.19 9.44
N ASP A 102 4.06 -24.39 8.81
CA ASP A 102 5.13 -25.22 9.32
C ASP A 102 6.09 -24.44 10.23
N ASP A 103 6.23 -23.12 10.02
CA ASP A 103 7.12 -22.24 10.79
C ASP A 103 6.37 -21.03 11.36
N LEU A 104 6.25 -20.98 12.69
CA LEU A 104 5.64 -19.85 13.40
C LEU A 104 6.44 -18.55 13.25
N THR A 105 7.76 -18.62 13.01
CA THR A 105 8.58 -17.44 12.71
C THR A 105 8.21 -16.83 11.39
N ALA A 106 8.09 -17.65 10.33
CA ALA A 106 7.62 -17.23 9.02
C ALA A 106 6.18 -16.66 9.09
N CYS A 107 5.31 -17.31 9.86
CA CYS A 107 3.95 -16.83 10.10
C CYS A 107 3.95 -15.44 10.75
N ARG A 108 4.76 -15.24 11.79
CA ARG A 108 4.89 -13.94 12.48
C ARG A 108 5.43 -12.85 11.54
N GLU A 109 6.52 -13.13 10.84
CA GLU A 109 7.12 -12.19 9.89
C GLU A 109 6.11 -11.77 8.81
N ALA A 110 5.30 -12.71 8.33
CA ALA A 110 4.24 -12.44 7.37
C ALA A 110 3.17 -11.48 7.93
N LEU A 111 2.77 -11.66 9.18
CA LEU A 111 1.82 -10.78 9.87
C LEU A 111 2.44 -9.38 10.12
N ASP A 112 3.68 -9.35 10.60
CA ASP A 112 4.38 -8.12 10.92
C ASP A 112 4.57 -7.24 9.68
N ILE A 113 5.11 -7.77 8.58
CA ILE A 113 5.39 -6.98 7.38
C ILE A 113 4.13 -6.60 6.57
N ASN A 114 3.09 -7.43 6.58
CA ASN A 114 1.88 -7.19 5.79
C ASN A 114 0.76 -6.49 6.55
N GLY A 115 0.80 -6.49 7.87
CA GLY A 115 -0.24 -5.97 8.76
C GLY A 115 0.28 -4.91 9.72
N ILE A 116 1.15 -5.30 10.64
CA ILE A 116 1.61 -4.42 11.73
C ILE A 116 2.39 -3.21 11.19
N SER A 117 3.42 -3.46 10.37
CA SER A 117 4.27 -2.40 9.83
C SER A 117 3.47 -1.33 9.04
N PRO A 118 2.57 -1.68 8.09
CA PRO A 118 1.74 -0.69 7.42
C PRO A 118 0.89 0.17 8.37
N VAL A 119 0.37 -0.42 9.44
CA VAL A 119 -0.42 0.28 10.46
C VAL A 119 0.44 1.25 11.25
N LEU A 120 1.65 0.85 11.67
CA LEU A 120 2.56 1.72 12.41
C LEU A 120 2.99 2.94 11.58
N TYR A 121 3.36 2.75 10.32
CA TYR A 121 3.64 3.87 9.41
C TYR A 121 2.42 4.79 9.24
N ALA A 122 1.24 4.20 9.04
CA ALA A 122 0.02 5.00 8.89
C ALA A 122 -0.29 5.83 10.14
N GLU A 123 -0.15 5.27 11.35
CA GLU A 123 -0.39 6.00 12.59
C GLU A 123 0.64 7.11 12.81
N ALA A 124 1.92 6.86 12.48
CA ALA A 124 2.97 7.87 12.58
C ALA A 124 2.69 9.09 11.66
N PHE A 125 2.28 8.86 10.40
CA PHE A 125 1.86 9.94 9.50
C PHE A 125 0.53 10.58 9.94
N ALA A 126 -0.45 9.79 10.40
CA ALA A 126 -1.74 10.27 10.86
C ALA A 126 -1.62 11.29 11.99
N LYS A 127 -0.68 11.08 12.93
CA LYS A 127 -0.38 12.02 14.02
C LYS A 127 0.05 13.40 13.49
N ARG A 128 0.84 13.44 12.42
CA ARG A 128 1.34 14.68 11.79
C ARG A 128 0.27 15.34 10.93
N MET A 129 -0.40 14.59 10.08
CA MET A 129 -1.48 15.09 9.23
C MET A 129 -2.67 15.60 10.05
N ALA A 130 -2.97 15.00 11.21
CA ALA A 130 -3.98 15.52 12.13
C ALA A 130 -3.68 16.94 12.60
N LYS A 131 -2.40 17.26 12.90
CA LYS A 131 -1.98 18.61 13.32
C LYS A 131 -2.08 19.63 12.18
N ALA A 132 -1.70 19.22 10.96
CA ALA A 132 -1.78 20.04 9.77
C ALA A 132 -3.23 20.19 9.26
N ASN A 133 -4.13 19.33 9.70
CA ASN A 133 -5.49 19.15 9.16
C ASN A 133 -5.50 19.02 7.62
N HIS A 134 -4.50 18.33 7.07
CA HIS A 134 -4.28 18.20 5.63
C HIS A 134 -3.59 16.89 5.29
N GLY A 135 -3.84 16.38 4.07
CA GLY A 135 -3.11 15.28 3.46
C GLY A 135 -3.96 14.02 3.26
N THR A 136 -3.38 13.08 2.53
CA THR A 136 -4.03 11.79 2.20
C THR A 136 -3.14 10.63 2.61
N ILE A 137 -3.67 9.72 3.43
CA ILE A 137 -3.04 8.46 3.82
C ILE A 137 -3.62 7.36 2.94
N ALA A 138 -2.82 6.82 2.03
CA ALA A 138 -3.20 5.73 1.12
C ALA A 138 -2.52 4.42 1.54
N LEU A 139 -3.32 3.39 1.85
CA LEU A 139 -2.84 2.08 2.30
C LEU A 139 -3.12 1.00 1.27
N ILE A 140 -2.08 0.28 0.86
CA ILE A 140 -2.23 -0.91 0.01
C ILE A 140 -2.66 -2.10 0.88
N GLY A 141 -3.96 -2.36 0.91
CA GLY A 141 -4.56 -3.58 1.41
C GLY A 141 -4.52 -4.72 0.38
N SER A 142 -5.60 -5.47 0.29
CA SER A 142 -5.81 -6.53 -0.73
C SER A 142 -7.27 -6.99 -0.68
N VAL A 143 -7.78 -7.54 -1.78
CA VAL A 143 -9.03 -8.31 -1.77
C VAL A 143 -8.95 -9.54 -0.87
N ALA A 144 -7.74 -10.05 -0.60
CA ALA A 144 -7.52 -11.16 0.33
C ALA A 144 -7.91 -10.82 1.78
N GLY A 145 -7.87 -9.53 2.15
CA GLY A 145 -8.29 -9.07 3.48
C GLY A 145 -9.81 -9.02 3.69
N ASP A 146 -10.62 -9.31 2.67
CA ASP A 146 -12.08 -9.26 2.78
C ASP A 146 -12.69 -10.56 3.32
N ARG A 147 -12.05 -11.71 3.04
CA ARG A 147 -12.45 -13.02 3.57
C ARG A 147 -11.27 -13.98 3.57
N GLY A 148 -11.04 -14.67 4.69
CA GLY A 148 -10.00 -15.69 4.83
C GLY A 148 -10.23 -16.86 3.86
N ARG A 149 -9.15 -17.32 3.20
CA ARG A 149 -9.14 -18.44 2.25
C ARG A 149 -8.05 -19.42 2.62
N LYS A 150 -8.30 -20.71 2.45
CA LYS A 150 -7.32 -21.77 2.80
C LYS A 150 -5.95 -21.59 2.12
N SER A 151 -5.94 -20.96 0.95
CA SER A 151 -4.73 -20.78 0.14
C SER A 151 -3.80 -19.66 0.66
N ASN A 152 -4.27 -18.73 1.50
CA ASN A 152 -3.48 -17.56 1.95
C ASN A 152 -4.07 -16.84 3.17
N TYR A 153 -4.54 -17.60 4.17
CA TYR A 153 -5.24 -17.00 5.31
C TYR A 153 -4.33 -16.16 6.23
N VAL A 154 -3.03 -16.46 6.33
CA VAL A 154 -2.08 -15.63 7.10
C VAL A 154 -1.94 -14.26 6.44
N TYR A 155 -1.69 -14.23 5.14
CA TYR A 155 -1.67 -12.98 4.37
C TYR A 155 -3.02 -12.25 4.43
N GLY A 156 -4.11 -13.00 4.26
CA GLY A 156 -5.47 -12.48 4.34
C GLY A 156 -5.78 -11.85 5.71
N ALA A 157 -5.33 -12.46 6.80
CA ALA A 157 -5.48 -11.92 8.15
C ALA A 157 -4.73 -10.59 8.32
N ALA A 158 -3.46 -10.53 7.87
CA ALA A 158 -2.68 -9.30 7.91
C ALA A 158 -3.35 -8.16 7.10
N LYS A 159 -3.84 -8.45 5.88
CA LYS A 159 -4.56 -7.46 5.06
C LYS A 159 -5.96 -7.14 5.58
N GLY A 160 -6.56 -8.06 6.35
CA GLY A 160 -7.78 -7.83 7.13
C GLY A 160 -7.56 -6.83 8.26
N LEU A 161 -6.43 -6.94 8.97
CA LEU A 161 -5.98 -5.96 9.97
C LEU A 161 -5.86 -4.56 9.35
N VAL A 162 -5.12 -4.42 8.24
CA VAL A 162 -5.00 -3.14 7.51
C VAL A 162 -6.37 -2.60 7.09
N THR A 163 -7.28 -3.47 6.65
CA THR A 163 -8.63 -3.08 6.26
C THR A 163 -9.42 -2.47 7.44
N ARG A 164 -9.39 -3.14 8.60
CA ARG A 164 -10.10 -2.64 9.80
C ARG A 164 -9.47 -1.38 10.36
N TYR A 165 -8.16 -1.32 10.37
CA TYR A 165 -7.43 -0.13 10.80
C TYR A 165 -7.76 1.08 9.91
N ALA A 166 -7.72 0.92 8.58
CA ALA A 166 -8.07 1.99 7.65
C ALA A 166 -9.50 2.50 7.85
N GLN A 167 -10.48 1.61 8.09
CA GLN A 167 -11.86 1.98 8.41
C GLN A 167 -11.96 2.81 9.70
N GLY A 168 -11.24 2.41 10.77
CA GLY A 168 -11.17 3.18 12.01
C GLY A 168 -10.54 4.56 11.79
N LEU A 169 -9.48 4.62 10.99
CA LEU A 169 -8.80 5.87 10.67
C LEU A 169 -9.69 6.80 9.80
N GLN A 170 -10.45 6.24 8.85
CA GLN A 170 -11.46 6.97 8.07
C GLN A 170 -12.52 7.60 8.99
N HIS A 171 -13.00 6.85 9.99
CA HIS A 171 -13.95 7.36 10.98
C HIS A 171 -13.34 8.46 11.85
N ARG A 172 -12.10 8.29 12.31
CA ARG A 172 -11.37 9.32 13.09
C ARG A 172 -11.26 10.65 12.35
N PHE A 173 -11.01 10.61 11.05
CA PHE A 173 -10.80 11.80 10.22
C PHE A 173 -12.06 12.28 9.48
N ALA A 174 -13.21 11.71 9.76
CA ALA A 174 -14.46 12.18 9.17
C ALA A 174 -14.70 13.66 9.48
N GLY A 175 -15.01 14.45 8.45
CA GLY A 175 -15.23 15.90 8.60
C GLY A 175 -13.96 16.75 8.74
N THR A 176 -12.76 16.16 8.63
CA THR A 176 -11.49 16.90 8.66
C THR A 176 -10.88 17.07 7.26
N GLY A 177 -9.77 17.81 7.17
CA GLY A 177 -8.98 17.94 5.94
C GLY A 177 -8.13 16.72 5.60
N VAL A 178 -8.04 15.71 6.48
CA VAL A 178 -7.26 14.49 6.24
C VAL A 178 -8.13 13.44 5.58
N LYS A 179 -7.62 12.83 4.50
CA LYS A 179 -8.28 11.75 3.77
C LYS A 179 -7.55 10.42 4.01
N VAL A 180 -8.32 9.35 4.11
CA VAL A 180 -7.78 7.98 4.24
C VAL A 180 -8.35 7.11 3.13
N VAL A 181 -7.45 6.53 2.32
CA VAL A 181 -7.79 5.74 1.14
C VAL A 181 -7.29 4.32 1.33
N LEU A 182 -8.21 3.37 1.42
CA LEU A 182 -7.90 1.95 1.44
C LEU A 182 -7.93 1.39 0.01
N ILE A 183 -6.80 0.88 -0.44
CA ILE A 183 -6.66 0.29 -1.78
C ILE A 183 -6.70 -1.23 -1.64
N LYS A 184 -7.54 -1.90 -2.42
CA LYS A 184 -7.69 -3.36 -2.44
C LYS A 184 -7.39 -3.90 -3.83
N PRO A 185 -6.10 -4.11 -4.16
CA PRO A 185 -5.75 -4.76 -5.41
C PRO A 185 -6.25 -6.20 -5.44
N GLY A 186 -6.72 -6.63 -6.61
CA GLY A 186 -6.80 -8.04 -6.98
C GLY A 186 -5.43 -8.56 -7.43
N PRO A 187 -5.35 -9.81 -7.91
CA PRO A 187 -4.14 -10.37 -8.49
C PRO A 187 -3.63 -9.47 -9.63
N THR A 188 -2.46 -8.86 -9.41
CA THR A 188 -1.83 -7.88 -10.31
C THR A 188 -0.52 -8.45 -10.81
N ASP A 189 -0.16 -8.21 -12.06
CA ASP A 189 1.06 -8.68 -12.69
C ASP A 189 2.29 -7.95 -12.14
N THR A 190 2.92 -8.55 -11.17
CA THR A 190 4.10 -8.01 -10.46
C THR A 190 5.07 -9.15 -10.16
N PRO A 191 6.34 -8.87 -9.84
CA PRO A 191 7.27 -9.91 -9.39
C PRO A 191 6.74 -10.76 -8.23
N MET A 192 5.96 -10.16 -7.32
CA MET A 192 5.33 -10.84 -6.18
C MET A 192 4.35 -11.95 -6.60
N THR A 193 3.67 -11.79 -7.72
CA THR A 193 2.61 -12.69 -8.21
C THR A 193 3.02 -13.50 -9.44
N ALA A 194 4.30 -13.43 -9.84
CA ALA A 194 4.82 -14.10 -11.04
C ALA A 194 4.54 -15.60 -11.05
N HIS A 195 4.61 -16.26 -9.87
CA HIS A 195 4.32 -17.68 -9.70
C HIS A 195 2.84 -18.05 -9.98
N LEU A 196 1.92 -17.09 -9.95
CA LEU A 196 0.50 -17.32 -10.24
C LEU A 196 0.22 -17.38 -11.76
N LYS A 197 1.08 -16.76 -12.59
CA LYS A 197 0.97 -16.83 -14.06
C LYS A 197 1.04 -18.28 -14.55
N GLY A 198 1.98 -19.05 -14.01
CA GLY A 198 2.14 -20.48 -14.33
C GLY A 198 0.94 -21.36 -13.96
N LYS A 199 0.05 -20.86 -13.09
CA LYS A 199 -1.17 -21.54 -12.62
C LYS A 199 -2.44 -21.07 -13.36
N GLY A 200 -2.31 -20.32 -14.46
CA GLY A 200 -3.45 -19.86 -15.29
C GLY A 200 -4.24 -18.68 -14.71
N ALA A 201 -3.72 -17.99 -13.70
CA ALA A 201 -4.39 -16.83 -13.11
C ALA A 201 -4.40 -15.65 -14.10
N LYS A 202 -5.57 -15.02 -14.28
CA LYS A 202 -5.70 -13.76 -15.04
C LYS A 202 -5.29 -12.58 -14.15
N LEU A 203 -4.06 -12.11 -14.32
CA LEU A 203 -3.52 -10.97 -13.59
C LEU A 203 -3.91 -9.67 -14.30
N ALA A 204 -4.20 -8.62 -13.50
CA ALA A 204 -4.39 -7.27 -14.04
C ALA A 204 -3.03 -6.64 -14.34
N SER A 205 -2.94 -5.78 -15.36
CA SER A 205 -1.70 -5.04 -15.59
C SER A 205 -1.43 -4.05 -14.45
N VAL A 206 -0.17 -3.90 -14.08
CA VAL A 206 0.24 -3.01 -12.99
C VAL A 206 -0.08 -1.55 -13.33
N GLU A 207 0.03 -1.17 -14.60
CA GLU A 207 -0.29 0.18 -15.09
C GLU A 207 -1.77 0.51 -14.86
N SER A 208 -2.67 -0.43 -15.24
CA SER A 208 -4.12 -0.25 -15.04
C SER A 208 -4.49 -0.13 -13.56
N VAL A 209 -3.83 -0.92 -12.70
CA VAL A 209 -4.03 -0.87 -11.25
C VAL A 209 -3.52 0.46 -10.69
N ALA A 210 -2.32 0.88 -11.07
CA ALA A 210 -1.71 2.14 -10.62
C ALA A 210 -2.54 3.35 -11.04
N LYS A 211 -3.08 3.36 -12.26
CA LYS A 211 -3.96 4.43 -12.75
C LYS A 211 -5.19 4.60 -11.85
N GLN A 212 -5.89 3.50 -11.55
CA GLN A 212 -7.05 3.53 -10.65
C GLN A 212 -6.69 3.98 -9.23
N ILE A 213 -5.50 3.61 -8.75
CA ILE A 213 -4.99 4.05 -7.44
C ILE A 213 -4.76 5.56 -7.44
N VAL A 214 -4.00 6.08 -8.39
CA VAL A 214 -3.68 7.52 -8.47
C VAL A 214 -4.96 8.35 -8.57
N GLU A 215 -5.89 8.01 -9.47
CA GLU A 215 -7.18 8.69 -9.61
C GLU A 215 -8.00 8.66 -8.32
N GLY A 216 -8.05 7.51 -7.65
CA GLY A 216 -8.82 7.37 -6.41
C GLY A 216 -8.17 8.07 -5.22
N VAL A 217 -6.83 8.12 -5.14
CA VAL A 217 -6.09 8.88 -4.12
C VAL A 217 -6.31 10.38 -4.30
N GLU A 218 -6.24 10.88 -5.52
CA GLU A 218 -6.46 12.31 -5.82
C GLU A 218 -7.88 12.76 -5.47
N THR A 219 -8.87 11.93 -5.74
CA THR A 219 -10.26 12.22 -5.39
C THR A 219 -10.60 11.94 -3.91
N GLY A 220 -9.68 11.31 -3.17
CA GLY A 220 -9.91 10.91 -1.78
C GLY A 220 -10.97 9.82 -1.63
N LYS A 221 -11.08 8.91 -2.60
CA LYS A 221 -12.05 7.81 -2.58
C LYS A 221 -11.76 6.87 -1.41
N PRO A 222 -12.70 6.66 -0.47
CA PRO A 222 -12.39 5.92 0.77
C PRO A 222 -11.91 4.48 0.53
N VAL A 223 -12.48 3.78 -0.46
CA VAL A 223 -12.08 2.40 -0.82
C VAL A 223 -11.96 2.26 -2.32
N ILE A 224 -10.82 1.74 -2.78
CA ILE A 224 -10.53 1.47 -4.19
C ILE A 224 -10.32 -0.04 -4.36
N TYR A 225 -11.19 -0.69 -5.12
CA TYR A 225 -10.91 -2.02 -5.66
C TYR A 225 -10.25 -1.85 -7.03
N ALA A 226 -9.07 -2.41 -7.21
CA ALA A 226 -8.30 -2.26 -8.45
C ALA A 226 -7.87 -3.65 -9.02
N PRO A 227 -8.42 -4.08 -10.17
CA PRO A 227 -9.50 -3.48 -10.96
C PRO A 227 -10.87 -3.44 -10.27
N GLY A 228 -11.70 -2.47 -10.63
CA GLY A 228 -13.01 -2.22 -10.01
C GLY A 228 -13.97 -3.42 -9.98
N LYS A 229 -13.84 -4.38 -10.90
CA LYS A 229 -14.63 -5.64 -10.91
C LYS A 229 -14.53 -6.43 -9.59
N TRP A 230 -13.43 -6.27 -8.86
CA TRP A 230 -13.23 -6.96 -7.59
C TRP A 230 -14.19 -6.49 -6.50
N TRP A 231 -14.73 -5.29 -6.61
CA TRP A 231 -15.79 -4.86 -5.70
C TRP A 231 -17.01 -5.80 -5.75
N LEU A 232 -17.50 -6.11 -6.95
CA LEU A 232 -18.64 -7.02 -7.13
C LEU A 232 -18.30 -8.45 -6.72
N ILE A 233 -17.14 -8.95 -7.15
CA ILE A 233 -16.66 -10.29 -6.81
C ILE A 233 -16.58 -10.46 -5.29
N MET A 234 -15.96 -9.51 -4.60
CA MET A 234 -15.80 -9.61 -3.15
C MET A 234 -17.11 -9.35 -2.39
N MET A 235 -18.04 -8.57 -2.96
CA MET A 235 -19.37 -8.45 -2.40
C MET A 235 -20.08 -9.81 -2.33
N VAL A 236 -20.00 -10.59 -3.39
CA VAL A 236 -20.54 -11.96 -3.40
C VAL A 236 -19.76 -12.86 -2.43
N ILE A 237 -18.44 -12.91 -2.55
CA ILE A 237 -17.59 -13.81 -1.75
C ILE A 237 -17.80 -13.58 -0.24
N ARG A 238 -17.86 -12.34 0.21
CA ARG A 238 -18.02 -12.01 1.64
C ARG A 238 -19.35 -12.51 2.23
N HIS A 239 -20.39 -12.58 1.43
CA HIS A 239 -21.75 -12.94 1.89
C HIS A 239 -22.09 -14.42 1.65
N LEU A 240 -21.20 -15.19 1.02
CA LEU A 240 -21.44 -16.64 0.86
C LEU A 240 -21.56 -17.33 2.23
N PRO A 241 -22.57 -18.16 2.45
CA PRO A 241 -22.64 -18.99 3.66
C PRO A 241 -21.41 -19.89 3.81
N ALA A 242 -21.00 -20.16 5.05
CA ALA A 242 -19.79 -20.95 5.32
C ALA A 242 -19.83 -22.34 4.67
N PHE A 243 -20.99 -23.02 4.69
CA PHE A 243 -21.15 -24.36 4.11
C PHE A 243 -20.95 -24.38 2.57
N VAL A 244 -21.21 -23.27 1.88
CA VAL A 244 -20.94 -23.10 0.45
C VAL A 244 -19.46 -22.79 0.25
N PHE A 245 -18.97 -21.78 0.97
CA PHE A 245 -17.61 -21.28 0.82
C PHE A 245 -16.55 -22.34 1.13
N ASN A 246 -16.75 -23.17 2.15
CA ASN A 246 -15.81 -24.21 2.57
C ASN A 246 -15.66 -25.34 1.53
N LYS A 247 -16.60 -25.46 0.57
CA LYS A 247 -16.49 -26.42 -0.55
C LYS A 247 -15.76 -25.83 -1.77
N MET A 248 -15.50 -24.51 -1.78
CA MET A 248 -14.83 -23.84 -2.89
C MET A 248 -13.31 -23.98 -2.79
N ASN A 249 -12.66 -24.10 -3.92
CA ASN A 249 -11.21 -24.10 -4.03
C ASN A 249 -10.72 -22.76 -4.59
N ILE A 250 -10.73 -21.72 -3.74
CA ILE A 250 -10.35 -20.35 -4.12
C ILE A 250 -9.32 -19.76 -3.17
#